data_ebb0a84d7bdd8ad1d71b2a314d29d383
#
_entry.id   ebb0a84d7bdd8ad1d71b2a314d29d383
#
_cell.length_a   1.000
_cell.length_b   1.000
_cell.length_c   1.000
_cell.angle_alpha   90.00
_cell.angle_beta   90.00
_cell.angle_gamma   90.00
#
_symmetry.space_group_name_H-M   'P 1'
#
loop_
_entity.id
_entity.type
_entity.pdbx_description
1 polymer ?
#
loop_
_entity_poly.entity_id
_entity_poly.type
_entity_poly.pdbx_seq_one_letter_code
_entity_poly.pdbx_strand_id
1 'polypeptide(L)'
;VREGGIVALLGANGAGKTTTLRAVSNLLKGERGEVTKGYIEYMGERIERLTPSDLVKRGVVQVMEGRRCFAHLSVEENLLTGAYTRSGAEARDGLERVYGYFPRLKERRHSLSGYTSGGEQQMTAIGRALMARPKMILLDEPSMGLAPQLVEEIFEIVKDLNAKEKVSFLL
;
A
#
# COMPACT_ATOMS: atom_id res chain seq x y z
N VAL A 1 11.81 -11.04 2.41
CA VAL A 1 10.53 -11.30 3.10
C VAL A 1 10.09 -12.69 2.72
N ARG A 2 9.74 -13.53 3.70
CA ARG A 2 9.10 -14.83 3.43
C ARG A 2 7.64 -14.61 3.06
N GLU A 3 7.06 -15.51 2.29
CA GLU A 3 5.63 -15.48 1.99
C GLU A 3 4.81 -15.52 3.29
N GLY A 4 3.81 -14.64 3.39
CA GLY A 4 3.03 -14.44 4.61
C GLY A 4 3.82 -13.85 5.80
N GLY A 5 5.00 -13.26 5.56
CA GLY A 5 5.80 -12.63 6.60
C GLY A 5 5.62 -11.13 6.69
N ILE A 6 5.84 -10.58 7.89
CA ILE A 6 5.97 -9.13 8.12
C ILE A 6 7.43 -8.84 8.45
N VAL A 7 8.06 -7.92 7.73
CA VAL A 7 9.45 -7.50 7.94
C VAL A 7 9.50 -5.97 8.03
N ALA A 8 10.17 -5.47 9.06
CA ALA A 8 10.42 -4.04 9.23
C ALA A 8 11.84 -3.66 8.81
N LEU A 9 11.96 -2.62 8.01
CA LEU A 9 13.23 -1.95 7.70
C LEU A 9 13.50 -0.89 8.75
N LEU A 10 14.49 -1.11 9.59
CA LEU A 10 14.87 -0.18 10.66
C LEU A 10 16.08 0.65 10.23
N GLY A 11 16.04 1.93 10.53
CA GLY A 11 17.14 2.85 10.25
C GLY A 11 16.76 4.31 10.47
N ALA A 12 17.76 5.16 10.68
CA ALA A 12 17.58 6.60 10.82
C ALA A 12 17.00 7.23 9.53
N ASN A 13 16.55 8.47 9.61
CA ASN A 13 16.15 9.24 8.43
C ASN A 13 17.36 9.38 7.49
N GLY A 14 17.12 9.11 6.19
CA GLY A 14 18.19 9.07 5.19
C GLY A 14 18.94 7.74 5.08
N ALA A 15 18.64 6.71 5.88
CA ALA A 15 19.28 5.39 5.80
C ALA A 15 18.93 4.58 4.53
N GLY A 16 18.09 5.11 3.64
CA GLY A 16 17.73 4.46 2.38
C GLY A 16 16.51 3.54 2.44
N LYS A 17 15.69 3.60 3.50
CA LYS A 17 14.46 2.78 3.63
C LYS A 17 13.52 2.99 2.43
N THR A 18 13.10 4.23 2.20
CA THR A 18 12.25 4.62 1.05
C THR A 18 12.88 4.23 -0.27
N THR A 19 14.19 4.44 -0.44
CA THR A 19 14.93 4.05 -1.65
C THR A 19 14.86 2.54 -1.89
N THR A 20 15.00 1.75 -0.83
CA THR A 20 14.87 0.28 -0.89
C THR A 20 13.46 -0.14 -1.31
N LEU A 21 12.41 0.44 -0.70
CA LEU A 21 11.02 0.17 -1.07
C LEU A 21 10.74 0.54 -2.54
N ARG A 22 11.24 1.70 -3.00
CA ARG A 22 11.12 2.15 -4.39
C ARG A 22 11.91 1.30 -5.37
N ALA A 23 13.03 0.70 -4.94
CA ALA A 23 13.77 -0.28 -5.75
C ALA A 23 12.91 -1.53 -5.97
N VAL A 24 12.29 -2.07 -4.90
CA VAL A 24 11.44 -3.26 -4.97
C VAL A 24 10.19 -3.02 -5.83
N SER A 25 9.60 -1.82 -5.78
CA SER A 25 8.41 -1.46 -6.59
C SER A 25 8.74 -0.92 -7.99
N ASN A 26 10.03 -0.84 -8.36
CA ASN A 26 10.54 -0.28 -9.62
C ASN A 26 10.16 1.21 -9.84
N LEU A 27 9.88 1.96 -8.77
CA LEU A 27 9.59 3.39 -8.85
C LEU A 27 10.84 4.27 -8.94
N LEU A 28 12.04 3.74 -8.69
CA LEU A 28 13.30 4.48 -8.79
C LEU A 28 13.51 5.11 -10.17
N LYS A 29 13.12 4.41 -11.25
CA LYS A 29 13.28 4.91 -12.63
C LYS A 29 12.57 6.25 -12.86
N GLY A 30 11.43 6.47 -12.23
CA GLY A 30 10.70 7.74 -12.29
C GLY A 30 11.47 8.91 -11.65
N GLU A 31 12.43 8.62 -10.78
CA GLU A 31 13.30 9.58 -10.10
C GLU A 31 14.75 9.56 -10.64
N ARG A 32 14.96 9.00 -11.84
CA ARG A 32 16.27 8.84 -12.49
C ARG A 32 17.23 7.93 -11.69
N GLY A 33 16.72 7.07 -10.82
CA GLY A 33 17.48 6.07 -10.08
C GLY A 33 17.41 4.70 -10.76
N GLU A 34 18.41 3.85 -10.48
CA GLU A 34 18.45 2.46 -10.95
C GLU A 34 19.15 1.54 -9.95
N VAL A 35 18.86 0.25 -10.05
CA VAL A 35 19.60 -0.79 -9.32
C VAL A 35 20.87 -1.09 -10.10
N THR A 36 22.00 -0.55 -9.65
CA THR A 36 23.30 -0.66 -10.35
C THR A 36 24.04 -1.95 -10.04
N LYS A 37 23.82 -2.56 -8.88
CA LYS A 37 24.45 -3.81 -8.43
C LYS A 37 23.45 -4.71 -7.72
N GLY A 38 23.64 -6.02 -7.85
CA GLY A 38 22.76 -7.02 -7.27
C GLY A 38 21.50 -7.27 -8.12
N TYR A 39 20.51 -7.87 -7.50
CA TYR A 39 19.22 -8.17 -8.13
C TYR A 39 18.10 -8.17 -7.07
N ILE A 40 16.88 -8.04 -7.55
CA ILE A 40 15.68 -8.15 -6.72
C ILE A 40 14.84 -9.32 -7.27
N GLU A 41 14.49 -10.24 -6.39
CA GLU A 41 13.72 -11.43 -6.73
C GLU A 41 12.39 -11.43 -6.00
N TYR A 42 11.32 -11.75 -6.71
CA TYR A 42 9.98 -11.94 -6.18
C TYR A 42 9.38 -13.25 -6.72
N MET A 43 9.02 -14.18 -5.84
CA MET A 43 8.47 -15.50 -6.19
C MET A 43 9.36 -16.27 -7.22
N GLY A 44 10.68 -16.20 -7.08
CA GLY A 44 11.64 -16.88 -7.95
C GLY A 44 11.93 -16.17 -9.27
N GLU A 45 11.35 -14.99 -9.51
CA GLU A 45 11.60 -14.21 -10.72
C GLU A 45 12.34 -12.91 -10.41
N ARG A 46 13.27 -12.53 -11.27
CA ARG A 46 13.95 -11.24 -11.21
C ARG A 46 13.01 -10.14 -11.68
N ILE A 47 12.81 -9.12 -10.85
CA ILE A 47 11.78 -8.09 -11.07
C ILE A 47 12.32 -6.71 -11.40
N GLU A 48 13.61 -6.45 -11.32
CA GLU A 48 14.19 -5.11 -11.52
C GLU A 48 14.00 -4.54 -12.94
N ARG A 49 13.60 -5.37 -13.90
CA ARG A 49 13.30 -4.95 -15.28
C ARG A 49 11.81 -4.75 -15.58
N LEU A 50 10.96 -5.16 -14.67
CA LEU A 50 9.50 -5.04 -14.83
C LEU A 50 9.07 -3.58 -14.68
N THR A 51 7.88 -3.25 -15.23
CA THR A 51 7.24 -1.97 -14.94
C THR A 51 6.53 -2.01 -13.59
N PRO A 52 6.29 -0.87 -12.93
CA PRO A 52 5.46 -0.82 -11.72
C PRO A 52 4.07 -1.42 -11.93
N SER A 53 3.48 -1.22 -13.12
CA SER A 53 2.18 -1.81 -13.48
C SER A 53 2.23 -3.35 -13.51
N ASP A 54 3.32 -3.94 -14.03
CA ASP A 54 3.48 -5.39 -14.05
C ASP A 54 3.63 -5.96 -12.63
N LEU A 55 4.30 -5.22 -11.74
CA LEU A 55 4.41 -5.59 -10.33
C LEU A 55 3.07 -5.57 -9.62
N VAL A 56 2.24 -4.55 -9.85
CA VAL A 56 0.87 -4.50 -9.29
C VAL A 56 0.04 -5.69 -9.77
N LYS A 57 0.10 -6.05 -11.06
CA LYS A 57 -0.58 -7.24 -11.59
C LYS A 57 -0.09 -8.54 -10.97
N ARG A 58 1.17 -8.61 -10.54
CA ARG A 58 1.76 -9.76 -9.82
C ARG A 58 1.46 -9.74 -8.33
N GLY A 59 0.82 -8.68 -7.83
CA GLY A 59 0.40 -8.55 -6.44
C GLY A 59 1.39 -7.82 -5.54
N VAL A 60 2.37 -7.09 -6.07
CA VAL A 60 3.25 -6.21 -5.28
C VAL A 60 2.76 -4.78 -5.38
N VAL A 61 2.35 -4.18 -4.27
CA VAL A 61 1.80 -2.82 -4.22
C VAL A 61 2.54 -2.00 -3.17
N GLN A 62 2.88 -0.76 -3.49
CA GLN A 62 3.48 0.17 -2.54
C GLN A 62 2.48 1.24 -2.09
N VAL A 63 2.42 1.46 -0.79
CA VAL A 63 1.82 2.64 -0.15
C VAL A 63 2.96 3.60 0.16
N MET A 64 3.02 4.69 -0.59
CA MET A 64 4.10 5.68 -0.47
C MET A 64 3.88 6.60 0.73
N GLU A 65 4.97 7.12 1.25
CA GLU A 65 4.98 8.20 2.24
C GLU A 65 4.12 9.39 1.79
N GLY A 66 3.48 10.06 2.75
CA GLY A 66 2.66 11.25 2.50
C GLY A 66 1.23 10.93 2.06
N ARG A 67 0.75 9.70 2.30
CA ARG A 67 -0.66 9.26 2.07
C ARG A 67 -1.08 9.23 0.61
N ARG A 68 -0.66 10.17 -0.22
CA ARG A 68 -0.86 10.27 -1.67
C ARG A 68 -2.31 10.00 -2.12
N CYS A 69 -3.28 10.52 -1.38
CA CYS A 69 -4.67 10.52 -1.81
C CYS A 69 -4.92 11.58 -2.88
N PHE A 70 -5.85 11.31 -3.80
CA PHE A 70 -6.35 12.30 -4.73
C PHE A 70 -7.36 13.19 -3.99
N ALA A 71 -6.94 14.39 -3.61
CA ALA A 71 -7.68 15.28 -2.72
C ALA A 71 -9.08 15.68 -3.26
N HIS A 72 -9.22 15.74 -4.57
CA HIS A 72 -10.44 16.13 -5.29
C HIS A 72 -11.39 14.96 -5.58
N LEU A 73 -10.96 13.74 -5.29
CA LEU A 73 -11.80 12.54 -5.35
C LEU A 73 -12.37 12.22 -3.97
N SER A 74 -13.56 11.63 -3.93
CA SER A 74 -14.12 11.05 -2.71
C SER A 74 -13.26 9.89 -2.20
N VAL A 75 -13.49 9.47 -0.96
CA VAL A 75 -12.84 8.29 -0.38
C VAL A 75 -13.10 7.05 -1.25
N GLU A 76 -14.35 6.81 -1.64
CA GLU A 76 -14.72 5.67 -2.48
C GLU A 76 -14.07 5.72 -3.86
N GLU A 77 -14.06 6.87 -4.51
CA GLU A 77 -13.36 7.03 -5.79
C GLU A 77 -11.85 6.80 -5.65
N ASN A 78 -11.23 7.29 -4.58
CA ASN A 78 -9.84 6.97 -4.27
C ASN A 78 -9.59 5.46 -4.15
N LEU A 79 -10.46 4.74 -3.43
CA LEU A 79 -10.37 3.29 -3.31
C LEU A 79 -10.50 2.61 -4.69
N LEU A 80 -11.49 3.01 -5.48
CA LEU A 80 -11.74 2.45 -6.81
C LEU A 80 -10.55 2.62 -7.76
N THR A 81 -9.73 3.68 -7.62
CA THR A 81 -8.50 3.81 -8.42
C THR A 81 -7.53 2.65 -8.22
N GLY A 82 -7.55 2.00 -7.04
CA GLY A 82 -6.73 0.82 -6.75
C GLY A 82 -7.19 -0.46 -7.45
N ALA A 83 -8.45 -0.49 -7.92
CA ALA A 83 -9.05 -1.63 -8.58
C ALA A 83 -8.91 -1.60 -10.12
N TYR A 84 -8.07 -0.73 -10.70
CA TYR A 84 -7.99 -0.54 -12.15
C TYR A 84 -7.62 -1.81 -12.95
N THR A 85 -7.02 -2.81 -12.29
CA THR A 85 -6.69 -4.12 -12.87
C THR A 85 -7.77 -5.18 -12.64
N ARG A 86 -8.92 -4.82 -12.06
CA ARG A 86 -9.99 -5.73 -11.62
C ARG A 86 -11.26 -5.51 -12.42
N SER A 87 -12.08 -6.54 -12.49
CA SER A 87 -13.45 -6.42 -13.04
C SER A 87 -14.34 -5.57 -12.11
N GLY A 88 -15.45 -5.07 -12.65
CA GLY A 88 -16.41 -4.30 -11.85
C GLY A 88 -17.01 -5.09 -10.67
N ALA A 89 -17.17 -6.41 -10.79
CA ALA A 89 -17.62 -7.29 -9.71
C ALA A 89 -16.53 -7.38 -8.61
N GLU A 90 -15.28 -7.66 -9.00
CA GLU A 90 -14.15 -7.71 -8.06
C GLU A 90 -13.90 -6.37 -7.36
N ALA A 91 -14.14 -5.25 -8.04
CA ALA A 91 -14.03 -3.92 -7.43
C ALA A 91 -15.08 -3.70 -6.35
N ARG A 92 -16.34 -4.13 -6.56
CA ARG A 92 -17.41 -4.05 -5.53
C ARG A 92 -17.06 -4.92 -4.31
N ASP A 93 -16.66 -6.17 -4.53
CA ASP A 93 -16.22 -7.06 -3.45
C ASP A 93 -15.02 -6.48 -2.70
N GLY A 94 -14.10 -5.86 -3.43
CA GLY A 94 -12.94 -5.16 -2.87
C GLY A 94 -13.35 -4.01 -1.95
N LEU A 95 -14.33 -3.19 -2.34
CA LEU A 95 -14.85 -2.11 -1.50
C LEU A 95 -15.44 -2.64 -0.20
N GLU A 96 -16.32 -3.65 -0.25
CA GLU A 96 -16.92 -4.22 0.97
C GLU A 96 -15.84 -4.83 1.88
N ARG A 97 -14.83 -5.48 1.31
CA ARG A 97 -13.68 -5.98 2.06
C ARG A 97 -12.90 -4.85 2.74
N VAL A 98 -12.59 -3.76 2.03
CA VAL A 98 -11.90 -2.59 2.59
C VAL A 98 -12.73 -1.94 3.69
N TYR A 99 -14.02 -1.80 3.50
CA TYR A 99 -14.93 -1.27 4.51
C TYR A 99 -15.06 -2.16 5.75
N GLY A 100 -14.85 -3.48 5.60
CA GLY A 100 -14.76 -4.40 6.72
C GLY A 100 -13.53 -4.14 7.61
N TYR A 101 -12.37 -3.80 7.01
CA TYR A 101 -11.16 -3.43 7.75
C TYR A 101 -11.18 -1.98 8.24
N PHE A 102 -11.79 -1.08 7.49
CA PHE A 102 -11.84 0.36 7.76
C PHE A 102 -13.29 0.88 7.77
N PRO A 103 -14.11 0.59 8.80
CA PRO A 103 -15.51 1.02 8.84
C PRO A 103 -15.70 2.54 8.68
N ARG A 104 -14.75 3.33 9.21
CA ARG A 104 -14.74 4.80 9.06
C ARG A 104 -14.72 5.26 7.60
N LEU A 105 -14.05 4.51 6.72
CA LEU A 105 -14.03 4.85 5.29
C LEU A 105 -15.41 4.66 4.65
N LYS A 106 -16.20 3.68 5.11
CA LYS A 106 -17.58 3.49 4.66
C LYS A 106 -18.48 4.68 5.06
N GLU A 107 -18.33 5.16 6.28
CA GLU A 107 -19.05 6.34 6.77
C GLU A 107 -18.70 7.61 5.98
N ARG A 108 -17.44 7.72 5.57
CA ARG A 108 -16.86 8.86 4.85
C ARG A 108 -16.77 8.66 3.33
N ARG A 109 -17.38 7.61 2.78
CA ARG A 109 -17.16 7.21 1.38
C ARG A 109 -17.42 8.32 0.35
N HIS A 110 -18.36 9.21 0.62
CA HIS A 110 -18.73 10.34 -0.25
C HIS A 110 -17.99 11.64 0.09
N SER A 111 -17.20 11.68 1.17
CA SER A 111 -16.40 12.86 1.52
C SER A 111 -15.18 12.96 0.59
N LEU A 112 -14.85 14.18 0.14
CA LEU A 112 -13.62 14.42 -0.60
C LEU A 112 -12.43 14.12 0.30
N SER A 113 -11.46 13.33 -0.20
CA SER A 113 -10.30 12.88 0.58
C SER A 113 -9.46 14.03 1.11
N GLY A 114 -9.41 15.17 0.40
CA GLY A 114 -8.68 16.36 0.86
C GLY A 114 -9.24 16.96 2.16
N TYR A 115 -10.50 16.68 2.50
CA TYR A 115 -11.16 17.18 3.72
C TYR A 115 -11.28 16.11 4.83
N THR A 116 -10.69 14.93 4.64
CA THR A 116 -10.67 13.90 5.67
C THR A 116 -9.46 14.07 6.58
N SER A 117 -9.50 13.48 7.78
CA SER A 117 -8.39 13.51 8.72
C SER A 117 -7.15 12.79 8.17
N GLY A 118 -5.97 13.09 8.73
CA GLY A 118 -4.75 12.42 8.34
C GLY A 118 -4.80 10.90 8.50
N GLY A 119 -5.48 10.40 9.53
CA GLY A 119 -5.70 8.96 9.72
C GLY A 119 -6.60 8.36 8.65
N GLU A 120 -7.72 9.01 8.32
CA GLU A 120 -8.63 8.57 7.26
C GLU A 120 -7.93 8.58 5.88
N GLN A 121 -7.06 9.56 5.62
CA GLN A 121 -6.23 9.58 4.41
C GLN A 121 -5.25 8.40 4.37
N GLN A 122 -4.62 8.07 5.49
CA GLN A 122 -3.71 6.92 5.58
C GLN A 122 -4.46 5.61 5.38
N MET A 123 -5.62 5.44 6.04
CA MET A 123 -6.51 4.30 5.83
C MET A 123 -6.96 4.20 4.37
N THR A 124 -7.28 5.33 3.72
CA THR A 124 -7.65 5.38 2.30
C THR A 124 -6.49 4.92 1.42
N ALA A 125 -5.25 5.34 1.70
CA ALA A 125 -4.08 4.93 0.94
C ALA A 125 -3.81 3.42 1.08
N ILE A 126 -3.93 2.86 2.28
CA ILE A 126 -3.80 1.41 2.52
C ILE A 126 -4.97 0.67 1.87
N GLY A 127 -6.20 1.15 2.06
CA GLY A 127 -7.40 0.57 1.45
C GLY A 127 -7.31 0.53 -0.08
N ARG A 128 -6.80 1.59 -0.70
CA ARG A 128 -6.53 1.63 -2.15
C ARG A 128 -5.55 0.55 -2.59
N ALA A 129 -4.50 0.28 -1.82
CA ALA A 129 -3.58 -0.81 -2.08
C ALA A 129 -4.29 -2.18 -1.99
N LEU A 130 -5.17 -2.36 -1.02
CA LEU A 130 -5.95 -3.59 -0.84
C LEU A 130 -6.90 -3.88 -2.01
N MET A 131 -7.40 -2.85 -2.70
CA MET A 131 -8.28 -3.02 -3.86
C MET A 131 -7.62 -3.80 -5.01
N ALA A 132 -6.29 -3.76 -5.10
CA ALA A 132 -5.53 -4.55 -6.07
C ALA A 132 -5.40 -6.04 -5.70
N ARG A 133 -5.95 -6.50 -4.55
CA ARG A 133 -5.78 -7.85 -3.98
C ARG A 133 -4.30 -8.25 -3.92
N PRO A 134 -3.46 -7.51 -3.18
CA PRO A 134 -2.03 -7.72 -3.17
C PRO A 134 -1.65 -9.02 -2.44
N LYS A 135 -0.53 -9.62 -2.86
CA LYS A 135 0.18 -10.67 -2.12
C LYS A 135 1.26 -10.08 -1.21
N MET A 136 1.75 -8.89 -1.58
CA MET A 136 2.77 -8.15 -0.84
C MET A 136 2.48 -6.66 -0.88
N ILE A 137 2.52 -6.03 0.29
CA ILE A 137 2.39 -4.59 0.45
C ILE A 137 3.71 -4.02 1.00
N LEU A 138 4.20 -2.99 0.34
CA LEU A 138 5.33 -2.18 0.79
C LEU A 138 4.74 -0.92 1.44
N LEU A 139 5.00 -0.70 2.75
CA LEU A 139 4.51 0.46 3.49
C LEU A 139 5.67 1.41 3.82
N ASP A 140 5.63 2.61 3.28
CA ASP A 140 6.66 3.62 3.52
C ASP A 140 6.17 4.59 4.60
N GLU A 141 6.81 4.55 5.78
CA GLU A 141 6.51 5.38 6.94
C GLU A 141 4.99 5.45 7.29
N PRO A 142 4.31 4.30 7.49
CA PRO A 142 2.84 4.27 7.62
C PRO A 142 2.31 4.99 8.87
N SER A 143 3.15 5.26 9.86
CA SER A 143 2.81 5.90 11.12
C SER A 143 3.09 7.41 11.16
N MET A 144 3.78 7.95 10.15
CA MET A 144 4.27 9.32 10.20
C MET A 144 3.14 10.36 10.30
N GLY A 145 3.23 11.23 11.32
CA GLY A 145 2.27 12.32 11.54
C GLY A 145 0.86 11.85 11.94
N LEU A 146 0.74 10.66 12.52
CA LEU A 146 -0.51 10.13 13.06
C LEU A 146 -0.51 10.14 14.60
N ALA A 147 -1.71 10.23 15.19
CA ALA A 147 -1.89 10.03 16.61
C ALA A 147 -1.57 8.56 17.00
N PRO A 148 -1.00 8.31 18.20
CA PRO A 148 -0.61 6.95 18.62
C PRO A 148 -1.72 5.91 18.46
N GLN A 149 -2.94 6.24 18.82
CA GLN A 149 -4.10 5.34 18.70
C GLN A 149 -4.38 4.90 17.25
N LEU A 150 -4.21 5.82 16.29
CA LEU A 150 -4.38 5.50 14.87
C LEU A 150 -3.23 4.64 14.34
N VAL A 151 -2.03 4.83 14.87
CA VAL A 151 -0.88 3.97 14.55
C VAL A 151 -1.15 2.53 15.00
N GLU A 152 -1.62 2.36 16.25
CA GLU A 152 -2.00 1.04 16.77
C GLU A 152 -3.09 0.39 15.92
N GLU A 153 -4.16 1.13 15.59
CA GLU A 153 -5.25 0.64 14.74
C GLU A 153 -4.75 0.16 13.37
N ILE A 154 -3.87 0.92 12.71
CA ILE A 154 -3.28 0.54 11.42
C ILE A 154 -2.44 -0.73 11.55
N PHE A 155 -1.61 -0.85 12.59
CA PHE A 155 -0.79 -2.05 12.76
C PHE A 155 -1.60 -3.29 13.14
N GLU A 156 -2.70 -3.16 13.89
CA GLU A 156 -3.62 -4.26 14.12
C GLU A 156 -4.27 -4.73 12.81
N ILE A 157 -4.66 -3.81 11.94
CA ILE A 157 -5.19 -4.16 10.61
C ILE A 157 -4.12 -4.85 9.74
N VAL A 158 -2.86 -4.40 9.79
CA VAL A 158 -1.75 -5.06 9.10
C VAL A 158 -1.57 -6.50 9.60
N LYS A 159 -1.61 -6.73 10.92
CA LYS A 159 -1.56 -8.09 11.51
C LYS A 159 -2.74 -8.94 11.07
N ASP A 160 -3.94 -8.38 11.09
CA ASP A 160 -5.16 -9.06 10.66
C ASP A 160 -5.11 -9.50 9.20
N LEU A 161 -4.70 -8.60 8.30
CA LEU A 161 -4.49 -8.90 6.88
C LEU A 161 -3.46 -10.00 6.67
N ASN A 162 -2.35 -9.94 7.41
CA ASN A 162 -1.32 -10.97 7.36
C ASN A 162 -1.85 -12.32 7.86
N ALA A 163 -2.54 -12.35 9.02
CA ALA A 163 -3.04 -13.58 9.63
C ALA A 163 -4.14 -14.23 8.79
N LYS A 164 -5.13 -13.44 8.34
CA LYS A 164 -6.35 -13.92 7.67
C LYS A 164 -6.15 -14.14 6.17
N GLU A 165 -5.41 -13.25 5.51
CA GLU A 165 -5.29 -13.23 4.05
C GLU A 165 -3.89 -13.57 3.54
N LYS A 166 -2.94 -13.84 4.45
CA LYS A 166 -1.55 -14.17 4.13
C LYS A 166 -0.83 -13.10 3.30
N VAL A 167 -1.27 -11.86 3.38
CA VAL A 167 -0.56 -10.74 2.74
C VAL A 167 0.79 -10.55 3.41
N SER A 168 1.86 -10.51 2.63
CA SER A 168 3.21 -10.20 3.13
C SER A 168 3.40 -8.69 3.25
N PHE A 169 4.17 -8.25 4.23
CA PHE A 169 4.46 -6.83 4.43
C PHE A 169 5.96 -6.57 4.53
N LEU A 170 6.41 -5.48 3.90
CA LEU A 170 7.71 -4.85 4.12
C LEU A 170 7.46 -3.37 4.47
N LEU A 171 7.90 -2.94 5.66
CA LEU A 171 7.61 -1.61 6.21
C LEU A 171 8.83 -1.02 6.94
#